data_72d6f14b73913527595c8dadf4daa178
#
_entry.id   72d6f14b73913527595c8dadf4daa178
#
_cell.length_a   1.000
_cell.length_b   1.000
_cell.length_c   1.000
_cell.angle_alpha   90.00
_cell.angle_beta   90.00
_cell.angle_gamma   90.00
#
_symmetry.space_group_name_H-M   'P 1'
#
loop_
_entity.id
_entity.type
_entity.pdbx_description
1 polymer ?
#
loop_
_entity_poly.entity_id
_entity_poly.type
_entity_poly.pdbx_seq_one_letter_code
_entity_poly.pdbx_strand_id
1 'polypeptide(L)'
;MITKFDSSYAGHIDMEDLGYGGTPVNDRHYSNAQLVTTLYKAEAMAKLMDRVGFNAFWMAEHHFQPEGYEGIPNVVMMALHLAHVTQRLKIHCGFNITPMWHPLRLAEDYAMADILSNGRVVFGVGRGYHTREVETFGAPLLDQAANRELFEEQVDIVFKAFESESFSHRGKYYTLPPEVPYRGYTLKELTLVPRPLRLPVECWQPIQSGSERAFDFMAKHGICGVI
;
A
#
# COMPACT_ATOMS: atom_id res chain seq x y z
N MET A 1 -25.52 3.66 -15.98
CA MET A 1 -25.30 2.19 -16.09
C MET A 1 -23.95 1.89 -15.42
N ILE A 2 -23.88 0.92 -14.51
CA ILE A 2 -22.61 0.47 -13.91
C ILE A 2 -21.88 -0.34 -14.96
N THR A 3 -20.62 0.03 -15.26
CA THR A 3 -19.83 -0.61 -16.31
C THR A 3 -18.50 -1.18 -15.78
N LYS A 4 -18.17 -0.93 -14.52
CA LYS A 4 -16.95 -1.43 -13.89
C LYS A 4 -17.29 -2.13 -12.57
N PHE A 5 -16.72 -3.28 -12.36
CA PHE A 5 -16.88 -4.07 -11.15
C PHE A 5 -15.50 -4.38 -10.60
N ASP A 6 -15.34 -4.12 -9.32
CA ASP A 6 -14.12 -4.40 -8.58
C ASP A 6 -14.45 -5.36 -7.43
N SER A 7 -13.46 -6.03 -6.89
CA SER A 7 -13.57 -6.83 -5.67
C SER A 7 -12.37 -6.59 -4.79
N SER A 8 -12.52 -6.84 -3.49
CA SER A 8 -11.45 -6.71 -2.51
C SER A 8 -11.20 -8.03 -1.81
N TYR A 9 -9.96 -8.19 -1.33
CA TYR A 9 -9.53 -9.34 -0.55
C TYR A 9 -8.43 -8.94 0.44
N ALA A 10 -8.72 -9.10 1.72
CA ALA A 10 -7.78 -8.74 2.78
C ALA A 10 -6.74 -9.83 3.10
N GLY A 11 -6.86 -11.00 2.49
CA GLY A 11 -5.93 -12.11 2.74
C GLY A 11 -6.37 -13.05 3.85
N HIS A 12 -7.67 -13.32 3.98
CA HIS A 12 -8.19 -14.26 4.98
C HIS A 12 -8.11 -15.71 4.50
N ILE A 13 -7.87 -16.60 5.45
CA ILE A 13 -8.03 -18.06 5.22
C ILE A 13 -9.53 -18.42 5.17
N ASP A 14 -9.84 -19.66 4.77
CA ASP A 14 -11.20 -20.16 4.94
C ASP A 14 -11.44 -20.50 6.41
N MET A 15 -12.37 -19.79 7.04
CA MET A 15 -12.72 -19.93 8.44
C MET A 15 -14.15 -20.45 8.58
N GLU A 16 -14.32 -21.57 9.30
CA GLU A 16 -15.64 -22.15 9.57
C GLU A 16 -16.43 -21.32 10.59
N ASP A 17 -15.72 -20.70 11.52
CA ASP A 17 -16.30 -19.87 12.59
C ASP A 17 -15.56 -18.52 12.68
N LEU A 18 -16.28 -17.44 12.43
CA LEU A 18 -15.76 -16.06 12.52
C LEU A 18 -15.82 -15.46 13.94
N GLY A 19 -15.99 -16.31 14.96
CA GLY A 19 -16.11 -15.88 16.36
C GLY A 19 -17.53 -15.76 16.86
N TYR A 20 -18.53 -16.03 16.05
CA TYR A 20 -19.93 -16.05 16.48
C TYR A 20 -20.29 -17.23 17.39
N GLY A 21 -19.50 -18.29 17.39
CA GLY A 21 -19.67 -19.48 18.23
C GLY A 21 -19.11 -19.38 19.64
N GLY A 22 -18.69 -18.18 20.08
CA GLY A 22 -18.20 -17.93 21.44
C GLY A 22 -16.70 -18.13 21.65
N THR A 23 -15.93 -18.59 20.64
CA THR A 23 -14.46 -18.62 20.70
C THR A 23 -13.92 -17.25 20.28
N PRO A 24 -13.16 -16.54 21.14
CA PRO A 24 -12.53 -15.29 20.73
C PRO A 24 -11.64 -15.51 19.53
N VAL A 25 -11.84 -14.71 18.48
CA VAL A 25 -11.09 -14.84 17.23
C VAL A 25 -9.60 -14.58 17.38
N ASN A 26 -9.23 -13.71 18.29
CA ASN A 26 -7.85 -13.33 18.64
C ASN A 26 -7.08 -14.46 19.36
N ASP A 27 -7.76 -15.50 19.86
CA ASP A 27 -7.12 -16.67 20.48
C ASP A 27 -6.78 -17.77 19.45
N ARG A 28 -7.09 -17.54 18.17
CA ARG A 28 -6.83 -18.51 17.10
C ARG A 28 -5.40 -18.40 16.61
N HIS A 29 -4.80 -19.56 16.39
CA HIS A 29 -3.48 -19.68 15.81
C HIS A 29 -3.50 -20.77 14.75
N TYR A 30 -3.43 -20.35 13.48
CA TYR A 30 -3.38 -21.26 12.37
C TYR A 30 -1.94 -21.65 12.02
N SER A 31 -1.77 -22.85 11.49
CA SER A 31 -0.49 -23.32 11.01
C SER A 31 -0.01 -22.51 9.80
N ASN A 32 1.30 -22.42 9.60
CA ASN A 32 1.85 -21.75 8.41
C ASN A 32 1.28 -22.34 7.10
N ALA A 33 1.04 -23.64 7.07
CA ALA A 33 0.43 -24.31 5.90
C ALA A 33 -0.98 -23.79 5.58
N GLN A 34 -1.75 -23.45 6.60
CA GLN A 34 -3.06 -22.81 6.41
C GLN A 34 -2.93 -21.35 6.02
N LEU A 35 -2.03 -20.59 6.69
CA LEU A 35 -1.84 -19.17 6.44
C LEU A 35 -1.36 -18.89 5.01
N VAL A 36 -0.46 -19.69 4.44
CA VAL A 36 0.02 -19.50 3.08
C VAL A 36 -1.08 -19.69 2.02
N THR A 37 -2.20 -20.34 2.35
CA THR A 37 -3.33 -20.49 1.44
C THR A 37 -3.94 -19.16 1.03
N THR A 38 -3.78 -18.10 1.83
CA THR A 38 -4.25 -16.75 1.51
C THR A 38 -3.65 -16.22 0.20
N LEU A 39 -2.37 -16.50 -0.03
CA LEU A 39 -1.65 -16.05 -1.24
C LEU A 39 -2.12 -16.84 -2.48
N TYR A 40 -2.31 -18.15 -2.35
CA TYR A 40 -2.84 -18.99 -3.45
C TYR A 40 -4.29 -18.64 -3.78
N LYS A 41 -5.08 -18.31 -2.77
CA LYS A 41 -6.47 -17.85 -2.94
C LYS A 41 -6.52 -16.51 -3.68
N ALA A 42 -5.66 -15.55 -3.32
CA ALA A 42 -5.54 -14.27 -4.03
C ALA A 42 -5.20 -14.49 -5.52
N GLU A 43 -4.27 -15.40 -5.83
CA GLU A 43 -3.93 -15.74 -7.21
C GLU A 43 -5.10 -16.36 -7.97
N ALA A 44 -5.79 -17.32 -7.36
CA ALA A 44 -6.95 -17.96 -7.96
C ALA A 44 -8.09 -16.97 -8.23
N MET A 45 -8.35 -16.05 -7.28
CA MET A 45 -9.34 -14.99 -7.42
C MET A 45 -8.95 -14.03 -8.55
N ALA A 46 -7.71 -13.56 -8.60
CA ALA A 46 -7.25 -12.65 -9.64
C ALA A 46 -7.40 -13.26 -11.05
N LYS A 47 -7.00 -14.52 -11.22
CA LYS A 47 -7.16 -15.27 -12.49
C LYS A 47 -8.63 -15.41 -12.89
N LEU A 48 -9.51 -15.69 -11.93
CA LEU A 48 -10.94 -15.77 -12.18
C LEU A 48 -11.51 -14.41 -12.59
N MET A 49 -11.21 -13.36 -11.82
CA MET A 49 -11.68 -12.01 -12.07
C MET A 49 -11.24 -11.48 -13.43
N ASP A 50 -9.97 -11.70 -13.79
CA ASP A 50 -9.44 -11.33 -15.11
C ASP A 50 -10.21 -12.03 -16.23
N ARG A 51 -10.50 -13.32 -16.07
CA ARG A 51 -11.24 -14.15 -17.06
C ARG A 51 -12.69 -13.70 -17.22
N VAL A 52 -13.39 -13.37 -16.12
CA VAL A 52 -14.82 -12.99 -16.16
C VAL A 52 -15.03 -11.48 -16.36
N GLY A 53 -13.98 -10.68 -16.48
CA GLY A 53 -14.05 -9.29 -16.90
C GLY A 53 -14.21 -8.26 -15.80
N PHE A 54 -13.78 -8.55 -14.57
CA PHE A 54 -13.64 -7.51 -13.55
C PHE A 54 -12.64 -6.42 -13.97
N ASN A 55 -12.84 -5.21 -13.46
CA ASN A 55 -11.98 -4.08 -13.74
C ASN A 55 -10.74 -4.07 -12.84
N ALA A 56 -10.93 -4.26 -11.52
CA ALA A 56 -9.84 -4.22 -10.58
C ALA A 56 -10.01 -5.19 -9.40
N PHE A 57 -8.88 -5.58 -8.83
CA PHE A 57 -8.76 -6.35 -7.61
C PHE A 57 -7.98 -5.55 -6.56
N TRP A 58 -8.57 -5.38 -5.39
CA TRP A 58 -8.03 -4.60 -4.30
C TRP A 58 -7.51 -5.52 -3.21
N MET A 59 -6.30 -5.23 -2.70
CA MET A 59 -5.71 -5.98 -1.59
C MET A 59 -5.22 -5.02 -0.51
N ALA A 60 -5.36 -5.43 0.76
CA ALA A 60 -4.92 -4.67 1.91
C ALA A 60 -3.60 -5.22 2.47
N GLU A 61 -2.74 -4.32 2.97
CA GLU A 61 -1.51 -4.67 3.68
C GLU A 61 -1.81 -4.89 5.17
N HIS A 62 -1.50 -6.11 5.64
CA HIS A 62 -1.66 -6.48 7.03
C HIS A 62 -0.57 -7.43 7.51
N HIS A 63 -0.21 -7.33 8.79
CA HIS A 63 0.93 -8.03 9.36
C HIS A 63 0.61 -8.76 10.65
N PHE A 64 1.39 -9.83 10.94
CA PHE A 64 1.41 -10.50 12.24
C PHE A 64 0.05 -11.03 12.71
N GLN A 65 -0.78 -11.54 11.80
CA GLN A 65 -2.11 -12.03 12.12
C GLN A 65 -2.20 -13.56 12.03
N PRO A 66 -1.70 -14.30 13.04
CA PRO A 66 -1.80 -15.76 13.08
C PRO A 66 -3.26 -16.24 13.20
N GLU A 67 -4.17 -15.33 13.48
CA GLU A 67 -5.62 -15.53 13.51
C GLU A 67 -6.23 -15.75 12.11
N GLY A 68 -5.46 -15.49 11.05
CA GLY A 68 -5.83 -15.81 9.68
C GLY A 68 -6.84 -14.86 9.02
N TYR A 69 -7.01 -13.66 9.54
CA TYR A 69 -7.93 -12.67 8.96
C TYR A 69 -7.36 -11.92 7.77
N GLU A 70 -6.10 -11.50 7.89
CA GLU A 70 -5.48 -10.56 6.97
C GLU A 70 -4.00 -10.93 6.85
N GLY A 71 -3.63 -11.57 5.75
CA GLY A 71 -2.33 -12.24 5.63
C GLY A 71 -1.51 -11.82 4.41
N ILE A 72 -1.64 -10.57 3.93
CA ILE A 72 -0.83 -10.05 2.82
C ILE A 72 0.11 -8.96 3.34
N PRO A 73 1.37 -9.30 3.67
CA PRO A 73 2.29 -8.36 4.31
C PRO A 73 2.97 -7.37 3.36
N ASN A 74 2.84 -7.55 2.05
CA ASN A 74 3.38 -6.63 1.05
C ASN A 74 2.48 -6.64 -0.19
N VAL A 75 1.64 -5.62 -0.29
CA VAL A 75 0.67 -5.53 -1.39
C VAL A 75 1.31 -5.15 -2.73
N VAL A 76 2.45 -4.43 -2.75
CA VAL A 76 3.17 -4.11 -3.98
C VAL A 76 3.76 -5.39 -4.59
N MET A 77 4.42 -6.22 -3.78
CA MET A 77 4.97 -7.49 -4.24
C MET A 77 3.87 -8.44 -4.74
N MET A 78 2.78 -8.55 -3.97
CA MET A 78 1.64 -9.38 -4.37
C MET A 78 0.96 -8.86 -5.62
N ALA A 79 0.77 -7.54 -5.73
CA ALA A 79 0.18 -6.92 -6.92
C ALA A 79 1.02 -7.18 -8.18
N LEU A 80 2.33 -7.09 -8.10
CA LEU A 80 3.23 -7.40 -9.21
C LEU A 80 3.11 -8.88 -9.63
N HIS A 81 3.08 -9.80 -8.65
CA HIS A 81 2.87 -11.22 -8.94
C HIS A 81 1.53 -11.45 -9.65
N LEU A 82 0.43 -10.88 -9.13
CA LEU A 82 -0.89 -11.05 -9.73
C LEU A 82 -0.99 -10.39 -11.12
N ALA A 83 -0.34 -9.26 -11.33
CA ALA A 83 -0.25 -8.64 -12.63
C ALA A 83 0.47 -9.54 -13.64
N HIS A 84 1.46 -10.32 -13.20
CA HIS A 84 2.18 -11.25 -14.06
C HIS A 84 1.34 -12.46 -14.47
N VAL A 85 0.43 -12.93 -13.64
CA VAL A 85 -0.43 -14.11 -13.90
C VAL A 85 -1.81 -13.75 -14.48
N THR A 86 -2.06 -12.47 -14.77
CA THR A 86 -3.29 -11.92 -15.36
C THR A 86 -2.95 -11.09 -16.61
N GLN A 87 -3.96 -10.74 -17.43
CA GLN A 87 -3.73 -10.03 -18.70
C GLN A 87 -4.26 -8.59 -18.69
N ARG A 88 -5.40 -8.32 -18.04
CA ARG A 88 -6.13 -7.06 -18.14
C ARG A 88 -6.45 -6.43 -16.78
N LEU A 89 -6.61 -7.27 -15.77
CA LEU A 89 -7.03 -6.86 -14.44
C LEU A 89 -6.07 -5.82 -13.87
N LYS A 90 -6.61 -4.71 -13.38
CA LYS A 90 -5.86 -3.77 -12.53
C LYS A 90 -5.73 -4.35 -11.13
N ILE A 91 -4.58 -4.20 -10.52
CA ILE A 91 -4.34 -4.67 -9.16
C ILE A 91 -4.04 -3.44 -8.28
N HIS A 92 -4.95 -3.15 -7.38
CA HIS A 92 -4.84 -2.01 -6.47
C HIS A 92 -4.16 -2.41 -5.16
N CYS A 93 -3.12 -1.67 -4.80
CA CYS A 93 -2.58 -1.67 -3.44
C CYS A 93 -3.55 -0.88 -2.55
N GLY A 94 -4.50 -1.56 -1.98
CA GLY A 94 -5.54 -0.92 -1.23
C GLY A 94 -5.58 -1.35 0.25
N PHE A 95 -4.59 -0.94 1.12
CA PHE A 95 -3.62 0.12 0.81
C PHE A 95 -2.23 -0.26 1.32
N ASN A 96 -1.16 0.39 0.82
CA ASN A 96 0.12 0.37 1.52
C ASN A 96 -0.02 1.21 2.80
N ILE A 97 0.36 0.66 3.92
CA ILE A 97 0.32 1.38 5.20
C ILE A 97 1.59 2.21 5.32
N THR A 98 1.56 3.37 4.70
CA THR A 98 2.72 4.22 4.46
C THR A 98 3.59 4.47 5.69
N PRO A 99 3.04 4.70 6.92
CA PRO A 99 3.86 4.87 8.12
C PRO A 99 4.77 3.69 8.47
N MET A 100 4.49 2.49 7.96
CA MET A 100 5.34 1.31 8.18
C MET A 100 6.50 1.20 7.17
N TRP A 101 6.56 2.10 6.19
CA TRP A 101 7.55 2.08 5.12
C TRP A 101 8.55 3.24 5.22
N HIS A 102 9.75 3.01 4.71
CA HIS A 102 10.58 4.15 4.31
C HIS A 102 10.06 4.71 2.98
N PRO A 103 9.72 6.02 2.88
CA PRO A 103 9.02 6.56 1.71
C PRO A 103 9.77 6.35 0.39
N LEU A 104 11.11 6.42 0.39
CA LEU A 104 11.90 6.16 -0.82
C LEU A 104 11.82 4.69 -1.25
N ARG A 105 11.82 3.74 -0.29
CA ARG A 105 11.69 2.32 -0.64
C ARG A 105 10.33 2.02 -1.23
N LEU A 106 9.27 2.57 -0.64
CA LEU A 106 7.92 2.42 -1.18
C LEU A 106 7.81 3.01 -2.60
N ALA A 107 8.44 4.17 -2.83
CA ALA A 107 8.45 4.82 -4.14
C ALA A 107 9.21 3.98 -5.19
N GLU A 108 10.38 3.43 -4.85
CA GLU A 108 11.17 2.55 -5.73
C GLU A 108 10.41 1.27 -6.06
N ASP A 109 9.86 0.59 -5.04
CA ASP A 109 9.15 -0.68 -5.21
C ASP A 109 7.90 -0.50 -6.08
N TYR A 110 7.14 0.58 -5.86
CA TYR A 110 5.99 0.89 -6.70
C TYR A 110 6.40 1.24 -8.15
N ALA A 111 7.41 2.08 -8.34
CA ALA A 111 7.85 2.45 -9.69
C ALA A 111 8.29 1.23 -10.51
N MET A 112 8.97 0.28 -9.88
CA MET A 112 9.31 -0.99 -10.51
C MET A 112 8.05 -1.81 -10.83
N ALA A 113 7.11 -1.92 -9.89
CA ALA A 113 5.89 -2.69 -10.09
C ALA A 113 5.01 -2.08 -11.20
N ASP A 114 4.91 -0.75 -11.28
CA ASP A 114 4.20 -0.04 -12.35
C ASP A 114 4.79 -0.37 -13.71
N ILE A 115 6.11 -0.25 -13.88
CA ILE A 115 6.82 -0.55 -15.14
C ILE A 115 6.65 -2.02 -15.52
N LEU A 116 6.94 -2.94 -14.61
CA LEU A 116 6.92 -4.38 -14.89
C LEU A 116 5.51 -4.93 -15.14
N SER A 117 4.47 -4.29 -14.58
CA SER A 117 3.08 -4.62 -14.84
C SER A 117 2.48 -3.90 -16.05
N ASN A 118 3.24 -3.03 -16.71
CA ASN A 118 2.77 -2.14 -17.78
C ASN A 118 1.60 -1.23 -17.32
N GLY A 119 1.70 -0.66 -16.12
CA GLY A 119 0.73 0.28 -15.55
C GLY A 119 -0.55 -0.36 -15.02
N ARG A 120 -0.52 -1.67 -14.69
CA ARG A 120 -1.68 -2.37 -14.11
C ARG A 120 -1.68 -2.43 -12.59
N VAL A 121 -0.53 -2.22 -11.94
CA VAL A 121 -0.46 -2.02 -10.49
C VAL A 121 -0.82 -0.57 -10.20
N VAL A 122 -1.80 -0.36 -9.33
CA VAL A 122 -2.30 0.96 -8.96
C VAL A 122 -1.90 1.28 -7.52
N PHE A 123 -1.36 2.47 -7.32
CA PHE A 123 -0.85 2.91 -6.03
C PHE A 123 -1.98 3.23 -5.06
N GLY A 124 -1.76 2.94 -3.80
CA GLY A 124 -2.69 3.32 -2.75
C GLY A 124 -1.97 3.49 -1.43
N VAL A 125 -2.42 4.46 -0.63
CA VAL A 125 -1.79 4.86 0.63
C VAL A 125 -2.79 4.87 1.77
N GLY A 126 -2.37 4.37 2.93
CA GLY A 126 -3.16 4.35 4.15
C GLY A 126 -2.34 4.67 5.38
N ARG A 127 -3.01 5.09 6.46
CA ARG A 127 -2.36 5.43 7.74
C ARG A 127 -2.21 4.23 8.68
N GLY A 128 -2.94 3.16 8.40
CA GLY A 128 -3.07 2.03 9.30
C GLY A 128 -4.09 2.25 10.43
N TYR A 129 -4.54 1.15 11.01
CA TYR A 129 -5.49 1.15 12.13
C TYR A 129 -5.21 0.03 13.16
N HIS A 130 -4.32 -0.90 12.84
CA HIS A 130 -3.89 -1.95 13.77
C HIS A 130 -2.62 -1.54 14.53
N THR A 131 -2.75 -1.35 15.84
CA THR A 131 -1.61 -0.99 16.70
C THR A 131 -0.51 -2.04 16.68
N ARG A 132 -0.89 -3.33 16.67
CA ARG A 132 0.06 -4.44 16.55
C ARG A 132 0.99 -4.31 15.34
N GLU A 133 0.48 -3.81 14.23
CA GLU A 133 1.23 -3.65 12.99
C GLU A 133 2.08 -2.37 13.04
N VAL A 134 1.43 -1.24 13.13
CA VAL A 134 2.04 0.08 12.96
C VAL A 134 3.09 0.36 14.04
N GLU A 135 2.76 0.09 15.33
CA GLU A 135 3.70 0.29 16.43
C GLU A 135 4.88 -0.69 16.39
N THR A 136 4.66 -1.91 15.90
CA THR A 136 5.75 -2.91 15.76
C THR A 136 6.78 -2.47 14.73
N PHE A 137 6.38 -1.77 13.69
CA PHE A 137 7.29 -1.16 12.71
C PHE A 137 7.89 0.19 13.18
N GLY A 138 7.59 0.59 14.42
CA GLY A 138 8.15 1.81 15.03
C GLY A 138 7.47 3.11 14.59
N ALA A 139 6.33 3.02 13.92
CA ALA A 139 5.55 4.18 13.54
C ALA A 139 4.47 4.49 14.60
N PRO A 140 4.21 5.76 14.91
CA PRO A 140 3.21 6.12 15.91
C PRO A 140 1.80 5.87 15.37
N LEU A 141 0.98 5.08 16.08
CA LEU A 141 -0.46 4.98 15.82
C LEU A 141 -1.28 5.40 17.03
N LEU A 142 -0.80 5.10 18.23
CA LEU A 142 -1.45 5.54 19.48
C LEU A 142 -1.48 7.07 19.58
N ASP A 143 -0.46 7.75 19.07
CA ASP A 143 -0.50 9.19 18.81
C ASP A 143 -1.01 9.47 17.39
N GLN A 144 -2.33 9.67 17.29
CA GLN A 144 -3.02 9.91 16.02
C GLN A 144 -2.55 11.19 15.29
N ALA A 145 -2.07 12.19 16.03
CA ALA A 145 -1.55 13.43 15.44
C ALA A 145 -0.18 13.18 14.81
N ALA A 146 0.73 12.53 15.53
CA ALA A 146 2.04 12.15 15.03
C ALA A 146 1.94 11.16 13.85
N ASN A 147 1.01 10.19 13.91
CA ASN A 147 0.75 9.28 12.80
C ASN A 147 0.33 10.02 11.52
N ARG A 148 -0.57 11.00 11.65
CA ARG A 148 -1.03 11.80 10.52
C ARG A 148 0.10 12.64 9.93
N GLU A 149 0.88 13.31 10.76
CA GLU A 149 2.00 14.13 10.31
C GLU A 149 3.06 13.29 9.59
N LEU A 150 3.41 12.14 10.15
CA LEU A 150 4.34 11.20 9.51
C LEU A 150 3.82 10.73 8.15
N PHE A 151 2.56 10.31 8.09
CA PHE A 151 1.90 9.88 6.86
C PHE A 151 1.93 10.97 5.78
N GLU A 152 1.51 12.20 6.14
CA GLU A 152 1.47 13.31 5.20
C GLU A 152 2.87 13.66 4.67
N GLU A 153 3.89 13.69 5.55
CA GLU A 153 5.27 13.93 5.12
C GLU A 153 5.81 12.82 4.21
N GLN A 154 5.52 11.56 4.52
CA GLN A 154 5.95 10.44 3.69
C GLN A 154 5.29 10.44 2.31
N VAL A 155 3.99 10.72 2.23
CA VAL A 155 3.28 10.81 0.96
C VAL A 155 3.79 11.99 0.14
N ASP A 156 4.04 13.16 0.76
CA ASP A 156 4.69 14.30 0.10
C ASP A 156 6.05 13.92 -0.53
N ILE A 157 6.86 13.13 0.18
CA ILE A 157 8.15 12.63 -0.33
C ILE A 157 7.95 11.70 -1.52
N VAL A 158 7.01 10.75 -1.41
CA VAL A 158 6.73 9.77 -2.48
C VAL A 158 6.31 10.48 -3.77
N PHE A 159 5.33 11.39 -3.69
CA PHE A 159 4.88 12.15 -4.87
C PHE A 159 5.98 13.04 -5.44
N LYS A 160 6.75 13.70 -4.58
CA LYS A 160 7.91 14.48 -5.02
C LYS A 160 8.93 13.62 -5.78
N ALA A 161 9.19 12.42 -5.29
CA ALA A 161 10.08 11.46 -5.96
C ALA A 161 9.53 10.98 -7.30
N PHE A 162 8.21 10.78 -7.43
CA PHE A 162 7.59 10.37 -8.69
C PHE A 162 7.65 11.47 -9.76
N GLU A 163 7.33 12.70 -9.38
CA GLU A 163 7.07 13.81 -10.29
C GLU A 163 8.31 14.59 -10.68
N SER A 164 9.31 14.67 -9.79
CA SER A 164 10.50 15.48 -10.00
C SER A 164 11.62 14.68 -10.67
N GLU A 165 12.39 15.32 -11.55
CA GLU A 165 13.60 14.74 -12.11
C GLU A 165 14.66 14.53 -11.02
N SER A 166 14.83 15.53 -10.16
CA SER A 166 15.57 15.43 -8.91
C SER A 166 14.84 16.17 -7.80
N PHE A 167 15.08 15.79 -6.56
CA PHE A 167 14.42 16.38 -5.41
C PHE A 167 15.28 16.35 -4.14
N SER A 168 14.94 17.23 -3.23
CA SER A 168 15.38 17.17 -1.84
C SER A 168 14.18 17.40 -0.91
N HIS A 169 14.30 16.96 0.33
CA HIS A 169 13.29 17.13 1.35
C HIS A 169 13.93 17.50 2.69
N ARG A 170 13.32 18.45 3.39
CA ARG A 170 13.68 18.88 4.74
C ARG A 170 12.39 19.01 5.54
N GLY A 171 12.06 17.96 6.28
CA GLY A 171 10.83 17.88 7.07
C GLY A 171 11.09 17.58 8.53
N LYS A 172 10.03 17.23 9.25
CA LYS A 172 10.09 16.89 10.67
C LYS A 172 10.72 15.51 10.90
N TYR A 173 10.37 14.55 10.02
CA TYR A 173 10.77 13.16 10.16
C TYR A 173 11.92 12.78 9.20
N TYR A 174 12.04 13.46 8.06
CA TYR A 174 13.01 13.10 7.03
C TYR A 174 13.85 14.30 6.56
N THR A 175 15.14 14.02 6.38
CA THR A 175 16.08 14.90 5.68
C THR A 175 16.68 14.09 4.53
N LEU A 176 16.30 14.42 3.27
CA LEU A 176 16.65 13.64 2.08
C LEU A 176 17.21 14.55 0.98
N PRO A 177 18.45 14.29 0.49
CA PRO A 177 19.43 13.43 1.15
C PRO A 177 19.93 14.04 2.46
N PRO A 178 20.50 13.23 3.37
CA PRO A 178 21.32 13.76 4.44
C PRO A 178 22.58 14.42 3.83
N GLU A 179 23.25 15.29 4.59
CA GLU A 179 24.51 15.90 4.15
C GLU A 179 25.65 14.85 4.20
N VAL A 180 25.84 14.17 3.09
CA VAL A 180 26.86 13.13 2.95
C VAL A 180 27.80 13.42 1.77
N PRO A 181 29.10 13.12 1.91
CA PRO A 181 30.03 13.24 0.80
C PRO A 181 29.77 12.12 -0.21
N TYR A 182 29.81 12.49 -1.49
CA TYR A 182 29.68 11.54 -2.59
C TYR A 182 30.57 11.96 -3.76
N ARG A 183 31.54 11.12 -4.16
CA ARG A 183 32.44 11.36 -5.30
C ARG A 183 33.09 12.77 -5.33
N GLY A 184 33.50 13.27 -4.16
CA GLY A 184 34.18 14.57 -4.05
C GLY A 184 33.26 15.80 -3.96
N TYR A 185 31.93 15.60 -3.84
CA TYR A 185 30.97 16.66 -3.57
C TYR A 185 30.00 16.26 -2.44
N THR A 186 29.26 17.21 -1.93
CA THR A 186 28.15 16.93 -0.97
C THR A 186 26.88 16.67 -1.75
N LEU A 187 26.24 15.53 -1.49
CA LEU A 187 24.98 15.17 -2.13
C LEU A 187 23.87 16.13 -1.68
N LYS A 188 23.21 16.79 -2.63
CA LYS A 188 22.18 17.81 -2.37
C LYS A 188 20.78 17.39 -2.79
N GLU A 189 20.69 16.52 -3.78
CA GLU A 189 19.44 16.05 -4.36
C GLU A 189 19.52 14.55 -4.66
N LEU A 190 18.36 13.92 -4.75
CA LEU A 190 18.16 12.53 -5.14
C LEU A 190 17.34 12.45 -6.43
N THR A 191 17.54 11.40 -7.20
CA THR A 191 16.70 11.05 -8.35
C THR A 191 16.15 9.66 -8.13
N LEU A 192 14.84 9.50 -8.22
CA LEU A 192 14.21 8.17 -8.21
C LEU A 192 14.55 7.44 -9.52
N VAL A 193 15.11 6.23 -9.42
CA VAL A 193 15.53 5.44 -10.58
C VAL A 193 15.08 3.98 -10.44
N PRO A 194 14.14 3.53 -11.31
CA PRO A 194 13.40 4.31 -12.30
C PRO A 194 12.26 5.12 -11.69
N ARG A 195 11.68 6.03 -12.46
CA ARG A 195 10.40 6.68 -12.12
C ARG A 195 9.22 5.86 -12.68
N PRO A 196 7.99 6.03 -12.16
CA PRO A 196 6.81 5.36 -12.69
C PRO A 196 6.62 5.57 -14.19
N LEU A 197 6.00 4.59 -14.85
CA LEU A 197 5.76 4.59 -16.28
C LEU A 197 4.82 5.73 -16.72
N ARG A 198 3.84 6.05 -15.89
CA ARG A 198 2.82 7.07 -16.16
C ARG A 198 2.78 8.12 -15.06
N LEU A 199 2.71 9.37 -15.47
CA LEU A 199 2.54 10.51 -14.58
C LEU A 199 1.35 11.35 -15.03
N PRO A 200 0.54 11.89 -14.12
CA PRO A 200 0.61 11.66 -12.67
C PRO A 200 0.26 10.22 -12.30
N VAL A 201 0.78 9.73 -11.17
CA VAL A 201 0.47 8.40 -10.66
C VAL A 201 -0.97 8.35 -10.17
N GLU A 202 -1.75 7.37 -10.65
CA GLU A 202 -3.07 7.07 -10.09
C GLU A 202 -2.90 6.56 -8.66
N CYS A 203 -3.42 7.30 -7.68
CA CYS A 203 -3.30 6.97 -6.26
C CYS A 203 -4.67 7.00 -5.57
N TRP A 204 -4.88 6.07 -4.64
CA TRP A 204 -6.11 5.95 -3.87
C TRP A 204 -5.83 5.97 -2.37
N GLN A 205 -6.79 6.47 -1.60
CA GLN A 205 -6.76 6.53 -0.14
C GLN A 205 -8.13 6.20 0.45
N PRO A 206 -8.21 5.47 1.60
CA PRO A 206 -9.49 5.26 2.29
C PRO A 206 -9.97 6.56 2.92
N ILE A 207 -11.25 6.87 2.74
CA ILE A 207 -11.92 8.00 3.40
C ILE A 207 -12.47 7.49 4.74
N GLN A 208 -11.69 7.62 5.80
CA GLN A 208 -12.08 7.24 7.17
C GLN A 208 -12.66 8.42 7.97
N SER A 209 -12.40 9.64 7.55
CA SER A 209 -12.91 10.85 8.19
C SER A 209 -13.22 11.93 7.17
N GLY A 210 -14.34 12.64 7.34
CA GLY A 210 -14.72 13.76 6.51
C GLY A 210 -14.05 15.09 6.91
N SER A 211 -12.81 15.08 7.43
CA SER A 211 -12.13 16.31 7.83
C SER A 211 -11.61 17.08 6.61
N GLU A 212 -11.79 18.40 6.60
CA GLU A 212 -11.25 19.30 5.55
C GLU A 212 -9.78 19.04 5.28
N ARG A 213 -8.96 18.92 6.33
CA ARG A 213 -7.53 18.62 6.21
C ARG A 213 -7.26 17.35 5.38
N ALA A 214 -8.09 16.31 5.55
CA ALA A 214 -7.91 15.07 4.79
C ALA A 214 -8.25 15.27 3.31
N PHE A 215 -9.33 16.00 3.01
CA PHE A 215 -9.71 16.30 1.63
C PHE A 215 -8.73 17.28 0.95
N ASP A 216 -8.26 18.29 1.64
CA ASP A 216 -7.25 19.23 1.13
C ASP A 216 -5.95 18.49 0.79
N PHE A 217 -5.53 17.55 1.65
CA PHE A 217 -4.35 16.73 1.41
C PHE A 217 -4.53 15.82 0.19
N MET A 218 -5.68 15.16 0.07
CA MET A 218 -5.99 14.34 -1.10
C MET A 218 -6.03 15.18 -2.38
N ALA A 219 -6.68 16.35 -2.34
CA ALA A 219 -6.78 17.26 -3.47
C ALA A 219 -5.41 17.79 -3.91
N LYS A 220 -4.53 18.11 -2.95
CA LYS A 220 -3.14 18.55 -3.22
C LYS A 220 -2.38 17.57 -4.10
N HIS A 221 -2.57 16.28 -3.90
CA HIS A 221 -1.86 15.22 -4.61
C HIS A 221 -2.68 14.52 -5.70
N GLY A 222 -3.92 14.96 -5.95
CA GLY A 222 -4.80 14.29 -6.89
C GLY A 222 -5.19 12.86 -6.47
N ILE A 223 -5.20 12.58 -5.16
CA ILE A 223 -5.52 11.26 -4.61
C ILE A 223 -7.03 11.02 -4.68
N CYS A 224 -7.43 9.89 -5.26
CA CYS A 224 -8.81 9.42 -5.27
C CYS A 224 -9.21 8.84 -3.92
N GLY A 225 -10.48 9.05 -3.53
CA GLY A 225 -11.04 8.49 -2.31
C GLY A 225 -11.83 7.22 -2.53
N VAL A 226 -11.75 6.28 -1.60
CA VAL A 226 -12.64 5.12 -1.53
C VAL A 226 -13.32 5.08 -0.15
N ILE A 227 -14.63 4.76 -0.14
CA ILE A 227 -15.49 4.71 1.06
C ILE A 227 -15.78 3.25 1.37
#